data_694c37efd93e1b04e6fc4222611f2528
#
_entry.id   694c37efd93e1b04e6fc4222611f2528
#
_cell.length_a   1.000
_cell.length_b   1.000
_cell.length_c   1.000
_cell.angle_alpha   90.00
_cell.angle_beta   90.00
_cell.angle_gamma   90.00
#
_symmetry.space_group_name_H-M   'P 1'
#
loop_
_entity.id
_entity.type
_entity.pdbx_description
1 polymer ?
#
loop_
_entity_poly.entity_id
_entity_poly.type
_entity_poly.pdbx_seq_one_letter_code
_entity_poly.pdbx_strand_id
1 'polypeptide(L)'
;MFKGQIKQVILIFIVLSIITGIIYPLFITGIAQVFFRNQANGSLIYRNGKPVGSILIGQAFNDPKYFWGRISATSPVSFNAASSSGSNLGPTNPALAEAVKARIKALKSAEPNSNLIPVDLVTSSASGLDPHIS
;
A
#
# COMPACT_ATOMS: atom_id res chain seq x y z
N MET A 1 18.54 33.88 -35.08
CA MET A 1 19.29 32.89 -34.26
C MET A 1 18.39 32.00 -33.42
N PHE A 2 17.37 32.49 -32.71
CA PHE A 2 16.50 31.68 -31.82
C PHE A 2 15.58 30.67 -32.52
N LYS A 3 15.08 30.93 -33.74
CA LYS A 3 14.13 30.01 -34.41
C LYS A 3 14.68 28.59 -34.70
N GLY A 4 15.96 28.45 -34.98
CA GLY A 4 16.59 27.15 -35.20
C GLY A 4 16.78 26.35 -33.92
N GLN A 5 17.10 27.02 -32.82
CA GLN A 5 17.27 26.40 -31.51
C GLN A 5 15.95 25.88 -30.94
N ILE A 6 14.85 26.63 -31.13
CA ILE A 6 13.51 26.19 -30.67
C ILE A 6 13.10 24.88 -31.35
N LYS A 7 13.32 24.73 -32.65
CA LYS A 7 13.03 23.50 -33.37
C LYS A 7 13.80 22.30 -32.80
N GLN A 8 15.08 22.47 -32.50
CA GLN A 8 15.92 21.43 -31.95
C GLN A 8 15.45 21.04 -30.54
N VAL A 9 15.12 22.00 -29.67
CA VAL A 9 14.62 21.77 -28.33
C VAL A 9 13.29 21.00 -28.37
N ILE A 10 12.36 21.42 -29.23
CA ILE A 10 11.07 20.72 -29.38
C ILE A 10 11.29 19.30 -29.89
N LEU A 11 12.16 19.08 -30.85
CA LEU A 11 12.45 17.76 -31.38
C LEU A 11 13.03 16.85 -30.31
N ILE A 12 14.04 17.31 -29.56
CA ILE A 12 14.65 16.56 -28.48
C ILE A 12 13.61 16.25 -27.39
N PHE A 13 12.79 17.23 -27.01
CA PHE A 13 11.73 17.03 -26.03
C PHE A 13 10.74 15.94 -26.48
N ILE A 14 10.29 15.99 -27.75
CA ILE A 14 9.37 14.96 -28.28
C ILE A 14 10.04 13.58 -28.28
N VAL A 15 11.28 13.48 -28.77
CA VAL A 15 12.02 12.22 -28.84
C VAL A 15 12.20 11.63 -27.44
N LEU A 16 12.66 12.42 -26.47
CA LEU A 16 12.81 11.95 -25.09
C LEU A 16 11.48 11.57 -24.46
N SER A 17 10.42 12.32 -24.72
CA SER A 17 9.07 11.98 -24.22
C SER A 17 8.57 10.67 -24.80
N ILE A 18 8.81 10.38 -26.06
CA ILE A 18 8.45 9.08 -26.67
C ILE A 18 9.28 7.96 -26.05
N ILE A 19 10.59 8.14 -25.91
CA ILE A 19 11.47 7.13 -25.34
C ILE A 19 11.06 6.82 -23.89
N THR A 20 10.94 7.84 -23.05
CA THR A 20 10.69 7.66 -21.60
C THR A 20 9.22 7.41 -21.27
N GLY A 21 8.28 7.96 -22.03
CA GLY A 21 6.86 7.86 -21.77
C GLY A 21 6.15 6.70 -22.49
N ILE A 22 6.73 6.16 -23.54
CA ILE A 22 6.12 5.10 -24.34
C ILE A 22 7.03 3.88 -24.45
N ILE A 23 8.20 4.04 -25.06
CA ILE A 23 9.08 2.90 -25.38
C ILE A 23 9.56 2.20 -24.10
N TYR A 24 10.12 2.96 -23.16
CA TYR A 24 10.65 2.41 -21.92
C TYR A 24 9.56 1.72 -21.08
N PRO A 25 8.39 2.32 -20.78
CA PRO A 25 7.35 1.63 -20.01
C PRO A 25 6.84 0.36 -20.70
N LEU A 26 6.63 0.37 -22.00
CA LEU A 26 6.18 -0.81 -22.74
C LEU A 26 7.24 -1.92 -22.76
N PHE A 27 8.51 -1.58 -22.91
CA PHE A 27 9.62 -2.51 -22.86
C PHE A 27 9.73 -3.19 -21.48
N ILE A 28 9.69 -2.41 -20.40
CA ILE A 28 9.72 -2.94 -19.02
C ILE A 28 8.48 -3.79 -18.72
N THR A 29 7.30 -3.35 -19.16
CA THR A 29 6.07 -4.14 -19.02
C THR A 29 6.18 -5.48 -19.75
N GLY A 30 6.73 -5.49 -20.97
CA GLY A 30 6.97 -6.72 -21.71
C GLY A 30 7.89 -7.69 -20.97
N ILE A 31 9.02 -7.20 -20.48
CA ILE A 31 9.95 -8.01 -19.65
C ILE A 31 9.25 -8.53 -18.39
N ALA A 32 8.53 -7.67 -17.68
CA ALA A 32 7.82 -8.04 -16.46
C ALA A 32 6.75 -9.13 -16.70
N GLN A 33 6.00 -9.03 -17.79
CA GLN A 33 4.99 -10.03 -18.14
C GLN A 33 5.58 -11.37 -18.60
N VAL A 34 6.79 -11.36 -19.17
CA VAL A 34 7.45 -12.61 -19.60
C VAL A 34 8.13 -13.32 -18.43
N PHE A 35 8.91 -12.59 -17.63
CA PHE A 35 9.77 -13.18 -16.60
C PHE A 35 9.17 -13.15 -15.20
N PHE A 36 8.26 -12.19 -14.90
CA PHE A 36 7.72 -11.95 -13.57
C PHE A 36 6.19 -11.81 -13.57
N ARG A 37 5.51 -12.62 -14.38
CA ARG A 37 4.08 -12.49 -14.63
C ARG A 37 3.22 -12.46 -13.36
N ASN A 38 3.52 -13.29 -12.37
CA ASN A 38 2.76 -13.32 -11.11
C ASN A 38 2.89 -12.00 -10.34
N GLN A 39 4.12 -11.52 -10.19
CA GLN A 39 4.42 -10.26 -9.49
C GLN A 39 3.87 -9.06 -10.27
N ALA A 40 4.04 -9.03 -11.58
CA ALA A 40 3.54 -7.97 -12.46
C ALA A 40 2.00 -7.86 -12.43
N ASN A 41 1.30 -8.96 -12.13
CA ASN A 41 -0.16 -8.97 -12.00
C ASN A 41 -0.63 -8.86 -10.53
N GLY A 42 0.24 -8.46 -9.60
CA GLY A 42 -0.12 -8.15 -8.22
C GLY A 42 -0.14 -9.35 -7.28
N SER A 43 0.52 -10.46 -7.62
CA SER A 43 0.66 -11.64 -6.76
C SER A 43 -0.67 -12.11 -6.15
N LEU A 44 -1.68 -12.24 -6.99
CA LEU A 44 -3.05 -12.56 -6.59
C LEU A 44 -3.17 -13.99 -6.07
N ILE A 45 -3.97 -14.16 -5.02
CA ILE A 45 -4.36 -15.45 -4.45
C ILE A 45 -5.73 -15.83 -5.04
N TYR A 46 -5.82 -17.03 -5.58
CA TYR A 46 -7.05 -17.56 -6.16
C TYR A 46 -7.63 -18.69 -5.31
N ARG A 47 -8.96 -18.68 -5.11
CA ARG A 47 -9.70 -19.78 -4.51
C ARG A 47 -10.90 -20.10 -5.38
N ASN A 48 -11.03 -21.36 -5.83
CA ASN A 48 -12.08 -21.82 -6.75
C ASN A 48 -12.17 -20.95 -8.03
N GLY A 49 -11.01 -20.57 -8.60
CA GLY A 49 -10.93 -19.76 -9.83
C GLY A 49 -11.25 -18.28 -9.66
N LYS A 50 -11.56 -17.81 -8.44
CA LYS A 50 -11.84 -16.40 -8.14
C LYS A 50 -10.69 -15.78 -7.35
N PRO A 51 -10.24 -14.55 -7.68
CA PRO A 51 -9.25 -13.85 -6.87
C PRO A 51 -9.87 -13.47 -5.52
N VAL A 52 -9.19 -13.85 -4.42
CA VAL A 52 -9.65 -13.59 -3.06
C VAL A 52 -8.77 -12.58 -2.32
N GLY A 53 -7.61 -12.25 -2.85
CA GLY A 53 -6.69 -11.27 -2.28
C GLY A 53 -5.36 -11.26 -2.99
N SER A 54 -4.39 -10.55 -2.42
CA SER A 54 -3.00 -10.53 -2.84
C SER A 54 -2.11 -10.84 -1.64
N ILE A 55 -0.99 -11.52 -1.85
CA ILE A 55 0.01 -11.74 -0.78
C ILE A 55 0.67 -10.44 -0.30
N LEU A 56 0.52 -9.36 -1.07
CA LEU A 56 1.12 -8.05 -0.79
C LEU A 56 0.18 -7.11 -0.01
N ILE A 57 -1.09 -7.51 0.19
CA ILE A 57 -2.12 -6.65 0.77
C ILE A 57 -2.78 -7.36 1.94
N GLY A 58 -2.76 -6.72 3.10
CA GLY A 58 -3.44 -7.20 4.29
C GLY A 58 -4.96 -7.24 4.13
N GLN A 59 -5.61 -7.90 5.09
CA GLN A 59 -7.06 -7.95 5.20
C GLN A 59 -7.51 -7.58 6.62
N ALA A 60 -8.68 -6.97 6.73
CA ALA A 60 -9.23 -6.57 8.02
C ALA A 60 -9.85 -7.79 8.72
N PHE A 61 -9.28 -8.18 9.86
CA PHE A 61 -9.86 -9.16 10.79
C PHE A 61 -10.12 -8.47 12.12
N ASN A 62 -11.39 -8.38 12.51
CA ASN A 62 -11.82 -7.69 13.73
C ASN A 62 -12.40 -8.64 14.80
N ASP A 63 -12.59 -9.91 14.46
CA ASP A 63 -13.09 -10.92 15.39
C ASP A 63 -11.93 -11.40 16.28
N PRO A 64 -12.08 -11.42 17.62
CA PRO A 64 -11.03 -11.86 18.57
C PRO A 64 -10.47 -13.26 18.34
N LYS A 65 -11.18 -14.13 17.61
CA LYS A 65 -10.71 -15.49 17.28
C LYS A 65 -9.62 -15.54 16.20
N TYR A 66 -9.35 -14.41 15.49
CA TYR A 66 -8.32 -14.32 14.47
C TYR A 66 -7.11 -13.53 14.98
N PHE A 67 -5.96 -13.78 14.37
CA PHE A 67 -4.80 -12.92 14.54
C PHE A 67 -5.10 -11.52 13.99
N TRP A 68 -4.60 -10.51 14.68
CA TRP A 68 -4.79 -9.13 14.29
C TRP A 68 -3.56 -8.63 13.54
N GLY A 69 -3.79 -7.97 12.41
CA GLY A 69 -2.75 -7.31 11.63
C GLY A 69 -2.59 -5.85 11.99
N ARG A 70 -1.64 -5.19 11.33
CA ARG A 70 -1.46 -3.73 11.43
C ARG A 70 -2.71 -2.99 11.01
N ILE A 71 -2.95 -1.84 11.64
CA ILE A 71 -4.10 -0.99 11.31
C ILE A 71 -3.91 -0.37 9.93
N SER A 72 -4.95 -0.45 9.11
CA SER A 72 -5.04 0.28 7.85
C SER A 72 -5.70 1.63 8.07
N ALA A 73 -5.09 2.70 7.57
CA ALA A 73 -5.65 4.06 7.57
C ALA A 73 -6.25 4.44 6.22
N THR A 74 -6.38 3.51 5.28
CA THR A 74 -6.98 3.78 3.97
C THR A 74 -8.48 4.03 4.08
N SER A 75 -9.02 4.83 3.17
CA SER A 75 -10.45 5.17 3.08
C SER A 75 -10.93 4.98 1.64
N PRO A 76 -12.22 4.63 1.40
CA PRO A 76 -13.30 4.41 2.35
C PRO A 76 -13.29 3.04 3.04
N VAL A 77 -12.47 2.11 2.57
CA VAL A 77 -12.33 0.76 3.15
C VAL A 77 -10.90 0.51 3.57
N SER A 78 -10.69 -0.33 4.59
CA SER A 78 -9.36 -0.76 5.02
C SER A 78 -8.67 -1.60 3.94
N PHE A 79 -7.35 -1.47 3.84
CA PHE A 79 -6.51 -2.16 2.86
C PHE A 79 -6.90 -1.87 1.40
N ASN A 80 -7.32 -0.63 1.14
CA ASN A 80 -7.71 -0.17 -0.19
C ASN A 80 -6.48 0.08 -1.08
N ALA A 81 -6.14 -0.88 -1.93
CA ALA A 81 -5.01 -0.77 -2.85
C ALA A 81 -5.16 0.33 -3.92
N ALA A 82 -6.40 0.75 -4.23
CA ALA A 82 -6.64 1.85 -5.16
C ALA A 82 -6.37 3.23 -4.54
N SER A 83 -6.26 3.32 -3.20
CA SER A 83 -5.99 4.56 -2.48
C SER A 83 -5.11 4.30 -1.25
N SER A 84 -3.86 3.85 -1.52
CA SER A 84 -2.86 3.62 -0.49
C SER A 84 -2.52 4.91 0.25
N SER A 85 -2.65 4.89 1.57
CA SER A 85 -2.33 6.04 2.44
C SER A 85 -2.12 5.62 3.89
N GLY A 86 -1.29 6.37 4.61
CA GLY A 86 -1.17 6.29 6.06
C GLY A 86 -2.04 7.32 6.77
N SER A 87 -2.06 7.29 8.11
CA SER A 87 -2.77 8.28 8.92
C SER A 87 -2.16 9.68 8.83
N ASN A 88 -0.88 9.78 8.50
CA ASN A 88 -0.09 11.03 8.44
C ASN A 88 -0.17 11.89 9.73
N LEU A 89 -0.49 11.26 10.88
CA LEU A 89 -0.55 11.93 12.17
C LEU A 89 0.84 12.04 12.78
N GLY A 90 1.26 13.25 13.12
CA GLY A 90 2.51 13.49 13.81
C GLY A 90 2.46 13.07 15.30
N PRO A 91 3.62 12.88 15.97
CA PRO A 91 3.68 12.39 17.35
C PRO A 91 3.05 13.37 18.37
N THR A 92 2.96 14.65 18.04
CA THR A 92 2.34 15.68 18.88
C THR A 92 0.83 15.85 18.61
N ASN A 93 0.27 15.17 17.62
CA ASN A 93 -1.14 15.28 17.28
C ASN A 93 -1.99 14.48 18.30
N PRO A 94 -2.93 15.12 19.03
CA PRO A 94 -3.76 14.44 20.02
C PRO A 94 -4.61 13.31 19.42
N ALA A 95 -5.02 13.40 18.15
CA ALA A 95 -5.76 12.36 17.48
C ALA A 95 -4.99 11.04 17.37
N LEU A 96 -3.65 11.07 17.26
CA LEU A 96 -2.84 9.88 17.30
C LEU A 96 -2.92 9.19 18.67
N ALA A 97 -2.78 9.96 19.75
CA ALA A 97 -2.85 9.43 21.11
C ALA A 97 -4.23 8.83 21.43
N GLU A 98 -5.30 9.45 20.97
CA GLU A 98 -6.66 8.94 21.12
C GLU A 98 -6.88 7.65 20.34
N ALA A 99 -6.44 7.59 19.08
CA ALA A 99 -6.53 6.39 18.25
C ALA A 99 -5.76 5.21 18.89
N VAL A 100 -4.53 5.45 19.38
CA VAL A 100 -3.72 4.44 20.07
C VAL A 100 -4.42 3.96 21.33
N LYS A 101 -4.94 4.86 22.18
CA LYS A 101 -5.68 4.49 23.41
C LYS A 101 -6.92 3.64 23.11
N ALA A 102 -7.69 4.02 22.07
CA ALA A 102 -8.86 3.26 21.68
C ALA A 102 -8.49 1.84 21.22
N ARG A 103 -7.39 1.69 20.47
CA ARG A 103 -6.91 0.40 19.99
C ARG A 103 -6.40 -0.46 21.15
N ILE A 104 -5.61 0.10 22.08
CA ILE A 104 -5.16 -0.60 23.29
C ILE A 104 -6.37 -1.11 24.08
N LYS A 105 -7.41 -0.30 24.26
CA LYS A 105 -8.65 -0.72 24.96
C LYS A 105 -9.31 -1.90 24.25
N ALA A 106 -9.43 -1.87 22.93
CA ALA A 106 -10.02 -2.96 22.16
C ALA A 106 -9.21 -4.27 22.28
N LEU A 107 -7.88 -4.19 22.16
CA LEU A 107 -6.99 -5.35 22.31
C LEU A 107 -7.07 -5.96 23.73
N LYS A 108 -7.02 -5.14 24.77
CA LYS A 108 -7.16 -5.61 26.15
C LYS A 108 -8.54 -6.21 26.47
N SER A 109 -9.58 -5.75 25.78
CA SER A 109 -10.91 -6.36 25.93
C SER A 109 -10.98 -7.74 25.27
N ALA A 110 -10.24 -7.94 24.18
CA ALA A 110 -10.17 -9.22 23.49
C ALA A 110 -9.24 -10.21 24.21
N GLU A 111 -8.13 -9.72 24.78
CA GLU A 111 -7.13 -10.54 25.48
C GLU A 111 -6.70 -9.87 26.80
N PRO A 112 -7.45 -10.08 27.89
CA PRO A 112 -7.22 -9.40 29.18
C PRO A 112 -5.85 -9.69 29.81
N ASN A 113 -5.25 -10.82 29.51
CA ASN A 113 -3.97 -11.28 30.09
C ASN A 113 -2.74 -10.77 29.32
N SER A 114 -2.92 -10.04 28.22
CA SER A 114 -1.80 -9.48 27.47
C SER A 114 -1.17 -8.29 28.20
N ASN A 115 0.03 -8.47 28.72
CA ASN A 115 0.76 -7.41 29.42
C ASN A 115 1.48 -6.45 28.49
N LEU A 116 1.91 -6.92 27.31
CA LEU A 116 2.67 -6.15 26.34
C LEU A 116 1.93 -6.14 25.01
N ILE A 117 1.59 -4.95 24.53
CA ILE A 117 0.98 -4.76 23.22
C ILE A 117 2.04 -4.18 22.29
N PRO A 118 2.39 -4.88 21.20
CA PRO A 118 3.34 -4.36 20.20
C PRO A 118 2.87 -3.05 19.60
N VAL A 119 3.81 -2.15 19.31
CA VAL A 119 3.51 -0.84 18.71
C VAL A 119 2.81 -0.99 17.35
N ASP A 120 3.13 -2.03 16.60
CA ASP A 120 2.56 -2.31 15.29
C ASP A 120 1.06 -2.65 15.33
N LEU A 121 0.55 -3.16 16.46
CA LEU A 121 -0.88 -3.41 16.65
C LEU A 121 -1.69 -2.15 17.01
N VAL A 122 -1.02 -1.07 17.40
CA VAL A 122 -1.70 0.17 17.83
C VAL A 122 -1.44 1.36 16.92
N THR A 123 -0.51 1.23 15.96
CA THR A 123 -0.21 2.26 14.97
C THR A 123 -0.55 1.77 13.56
N SER A 124 -1.01 2.68 12.70
CA SER A 124 -1.29 2.36 11.29
C SER A 124 0.01 2.21 10.50
N SER A 125 -0.03 1.34 9.48
CA SER A 125 1.06 1.27 8.51
C SER A 125 1.09 2.51 7.62
N ALA A 126 2.26 2.85 7.07
CA ALA A 126 2.43 4.01 6.20
C ALA A 126 1.66 3.86 4.87
N SER A 127 1.59 2.65 4.33
CA SER A 127 0.83 2.35 3.10
C SER A 127 -0.65 2.09 3.35
N GLY A 128 -1.03 1.68 4.56
CA GLY A 128 -2.36 1.15 4.86
C GLY A 128 -2.63 -0.23 4.24
N LEU A 129 -1.62 -0.90 3.69
CA LEU A 129 -1.76 -2.17 2.96
C LEU A 129 -0.93 -3.31 3.56
N ASP A 130 -0.22 -3.07 4.66
CA ASP A 130 0.72 -4.02 5.26
C ASP A 130 0.07 -5.38 5.56
N PRO A 131 0.56 -6.49 4.97
CA PRO A 131 -0.01 -7.82 5.17
C PRO A 131 0.49 -8.53 6.44
N HIS A 132 1.44 -7.95 7.17
CA HIS A 132 2.04 -8.61 8.33
C HIS A 132 1.06 -8.72 9.50
N ILE A 133 1.20 -9.82 10.22
CA ILE A 133 0.48 -10.15 11.45
C ILE A 133 1.46 -9.97 12.62
N SER A 134 1.03 -9.35 13.68
CA SER A 134 1.81 -9.12 14.90
C SER A 134 1.26 -9.93 16.05
#